data_6f62c06316af309d89c18044f7e8aaf8
#
_entry.id   6f62c06316af309d89c18044f7e8aaf8
#
_cell.length_a   1.000
_cell.length_b   1.000
_cell.length_c   1.000
_cell.angle_alpha   90.00
_cell.angle_beta   90.00
_cell.angle_gamma   90.00
#
_symmetry.space_group_name_H-M   'P 1'
#
loop_
_entity.id
_entity.type
_entity.pdbx_description
1 polymer ?
#
loop_
_entity_poly.entity_id
_entity_poly.type
_entity_poly.pdbx_seq_one_letter_code
_entity_poly.pdbx_strand_id
1 'polypeptide(L)'
;MPNEQASEGDSGAGLIRGLGLKEAVSANVVEMLGIGPFITIPILIASMGGPHAMLGWLLGAALAICDGLVWAELGAAMPGAGGSYVYLREAYGPNKMGRLMSFLFVWMIFFTAPLSVATGAVGFAQYAQYLGPEISPLATQFIAVGLCLLITFALYRGIRTIGRLSFILMLIAIGTILWVIVSGLGNIRADLLFDIPEGSFSWSWSFVSGLGGAALIGIYGYGGYNNICFLGGEVRNPSRNIPFAVIASIAIVALLYIFLNTTILGVMPWQDAMASQHVVSDFMEIIYGSWAAQVLTYLVLGASAASVFALLLGYSRIPYAAAKDGRFFSVFAKLHPRKRFPNVSLVTLGLASTVFCFFELGDIIQALIVIQIIIQVLGQIVAVTLIRKYRPDIRRPFQMWGYPVPSLVALILWLLVLVSTGATIVGLGLLVLACGIGLYMLRARLVGEWPFGQPIGGP
;
A
#
# COMPACT_ATOMS: atom_id res chain seq x y z
N MET A 1 13.28 -46.86 14.22
CA MET A 1 12.59 -46.58 12.93
C MET A 1 11.11 -46.72 13.17
N PRO A 2 10.33 -45.67 13.11
CA PRO A 2 8.95 -45.70 12.69
C PRO A 2 8.75 -44.83 11.45
N ASN A 3 8.06 -45.41 10.46
CA ASN A 3 7.59 -44.83 9.22
C ASN A 3 6.70 -43.59 9.50
N GLU A 4 7.08 -42.46 8.99
CA GLU A 4 6.15 -41.36 8.67
C GLU A 4 5.51 -41.66 7.30
N GLN A 5 4.37 -42.30 7.35
CA GLN A 5 3.45 -42.35 6.21
C GLN A 5 2.86 -40.96 6.05
N ALA A 6 3.31 -40.27 5.01
CA ALA A 6 2.63 -39.11 4.46
C ALA A 6 1.21 -39.51 4.07
N SER A 7 0.21 -38.88 4.68
CA SER A 7 -1.18 -38.97 4.24
C SER A 7 -1.32 -38.28 2.89
N GLU A 8 -1.23 -39.04 1.82
CA GLU A 8 -1.78 -38.69 0.51
C GLU A 8 -3.30 -38.67 0.63
N GLY A 9 -3.88 -37.49 0.43
CA GLY A 9 -5.34 -37.36 0.39
C GLY A 9 -5.83 -35.93 0.49
N ASP A 10 -5.40 -35.03 -0.42
CA ASP A 10 -6.27 -33.96 -0.92
C ASP A 10 -5.74 -33.44 -2.26
N SER A 11 -6.31 -33.93 -3.34
CA SER A 11 -6.05 -33.51 -4.72
C SER A 11 -6.89 -32.29 -5.11
N GLY A 12 -6.87 -31.25 -4.27
CA GLY A 12 -7.26 -29.90 -4.60
C GLY A 12 -5.98 -29.07 -4.73
N ALA A 13 -5.69 -28.53 -5.92
CA ALA A 13 -4.48 -27.76 -6.21
C ALA A 13 -4.33 -26.53 -5.28
N GLY A 14 -3.90 -26.78 -4.06
CA GLY A 14 -3.55 -25.76 -3.07
C GLY A 14 -2.29 -24.99 -3.51
N LEU A 15 -2.16 -23.74 -3.09
CA LEU A 15 -0.98 -22.92 -3.34
C LEU A 15 0.26 -23.60 -2.71
N ILE A 16 1.37 -23.63 -3.45
CA ILE A 16 2.63 -24.21 -2.94
C ILE A 16 3.25 -23.24 -1.94
N ARG A 17 3.47 -23.69 -0.70
CA ARG A 17 4.16 -22.91 0.34
C ARG A 17 5.66 -22.82 0.07
N GLY A 18 6.03 -21.83 -0.75
CA GLY A 18 7.41 -21.60 -1.21
C GLY A 18 8.14 -20.48 -0.44
N LEU A 19 7.41 -19.48 0.12
CA LEU A 19 7.99 -18.28 0.69
C LEU A 19 8.48 -18.51 2.13
N GLY A 20 9.80 -18.44 2.35
CA GLY A 20 10.42 -18.42 3.66
C GLY A 20 10.39 -17.02 4.30
N LEU A 21 11.06 -16.87 5.46
CA LEU A 21 11.08 -15.59 6.18
C LEU A 21 11.74 -14.46 5.38
N LYS A 22 12.86 -14.74 4.70
CA LYS A 22 13.58 -13.73 3.92
C LYS A 22 12.73 -13.23 2.76
N GLU A 23 12.08 -14.13 2.04
CA GLU A 23 11.19 -13.81 0.93
C GLU A 23 9.96 -13.02 1.42
N ALA A 24 9.44 -13.36 2.59
CA ALA A 24 8.30 -12.68 3.20
C ALA A 24 8.63 -11.22 3.60
N VAL A 25 9.78 -10.99 4.26
CA VAL A 25 10.27 -9.63 4.57
C VAL A 25 10.54 -8.86 3.29
N SER A 26 11.22 -9.48 2.32
CA SER A 26 11.53 -8.84 1.04
C SER A 26 10.28 -8.42 0.28
N ALA A 27 9.24 -9.24 0.26
CA ALA A 27 7.98 -8.92 -0.42
C ALA A 27 7.32 -7.65 0.16
N ASN A 28 7.31 -7.48 1.48
CA ASN A 28 6.82 -6.27 2.12
C ASN A 28 7.73 -5.06 1.83
N VAL A 29 9.05 -5.22 2.03
CA VAL A 29 10.02 -4.12 1.86
C VAL A 29 10.01 -3.60 0.43
N VAL A 30 9.92 -4.48 -0.58
CA VAL A 30 9.83 -4.06 -2.00
C VAL A 30 8.61 -3.19 -2.26
N GLU A 31 7.46 -3.57 -1.70
CA GLU A 31 6.23 -2.81 -1.90
C GLU A 31 6.28 -1.46 -1.18
N MET A 32 6.85 -1.42 0.03
CA MET A 32 7.04 -0.18 0.80
C MET A 32 8.05 0.77 0.13
N LEU A 33 9.14 0.24 -0.44
CA LEU A 33 10.22 1.03 -1.05
C LEU A 33 9.98 1.36 -2.54
N GLY A 34 8.76 1.27 -3.04
CA GLY A 34 8.41 1.68 -4.40
C GLY A 34 8.84 3.12 -4.71
N ILE A 35 8.08 3.87 -5.47
CA ILE A 35 8.38 5.29 -5.71
C ILE A 35 8.08 6.19 -4.50
N GLY A 36 7.27 5.68 -3.55
CA GLY A 36 6.78 6.44 -2.39
C GLY A 36 7.81 7.37 -1.74
N PRO A 37 8.95 6.87 -1.25
CA PRO A 37 9.93 7.68 -0.53
C PRO A 37 10.50 8.84 -1.34
N PHE A 38 10.46 8.78 -2.65
CA PHE A 38 11.06 9.80 -3.52
C PHE A 38 10.08 10.94 -3.84
N ILE A 39 8.77 10.66 -3.84
CA ILE A 39 7.73 11.65 -4.21
C ILE A 39 7.02 12.26 -3.02
N THR A 40 7.13 11.65 -1.84
CA THR A 40 6.35 12.07 -0.67
C THR A 40 7.01 13.17 0.15
N ILE A 41 8.33 13.35 0.03
CA ILE A 41 9.09 14.34 0.83
C ILE A 41 8.57 15.77 0.64
N PRO A 42 8.42 16.28 -0.60
CA PRO A 42 7.87 17.63 -0.82
C PRO A 42 6.47 17.79 -0.25
N ILE A 43 5.60 16.81 -0.46
CA ILE A 43 4.20 16.84 -0.01
C ILE A 43 4.12 16.81 1.52
N LEU A 44 4.99 16.01 2.16
CA LEU A 44 5.06 15.94 3.62
C LEU A 44 5.52 17.28 4.21
N ILE A 45 6.57 17.89 3.65
CA ILE A 45 7.05 19.21 4.11
C ILE A 45 5.96 20.25 3.92
N ALA A 46 5.27 20.27 2.78
CA ALA A 46 4.19 21.20 2.48
C ALA A 46 3.02 21.10 3.47
N SER A 47 2.75 19.93 4.04
CA SER A 47 1.64 19.72 4.99
C SER A 47 1.81 20.50 6.30
N MET A 48 3.04 20.81 6.69
CA MET A 48 3.34 21.55 7.93
C MET A 48 4.15 22.83 7.70
N GLY A 49 4.73 23.01 6.51
CA GLY A 49 5.49 24.22 6.14
C GLY A 49 6.85 24.31 6.82
N GLY A 50 7.57 23.20 7.00
CA GLY A 50 8.92 23.20 7.55
C GLY A 50 9.47 21.83 7.95
N PRO A 51 10.73 21.76 8.45
CA PRO A 51 11.39 20.51 8.83
C PRO A 51 10.66 19.71 9.93
N HIS A 52 9.86 20.37 10.78
CA HIS A 52 9.04 19.70 11.79
C HIS A 52 7.99 18.75 11.20
N ALA A 53 7.74 18.78 9.88
CA ALA A 53 6.97 17.77 9.15
C ALA A 53 7.54 16.35 9.31
N MET A 54 8.81 16.20 9.71
CA MET A 54 9.40 14.92 10.11
C MET A 54 8.59 14.16 11.17
N LEU A 55 7.81 14.87 12.01
CA LEU A 55 6.86 14.26 12.93
C LEU A 55 5.84 13.35 12.20
N GLY A 56 5.52 13.66 10.94
CA GLY A 56 4.65 12.82 10.10
C GLY A 56 5.23 11.43 9.86
N TRP A 57 6.55 11.32 9.64
CA TRP A 57 7.21 10.02 9.51
C TRP A 57 7.19 9.22 10.82
N LEU A 58 7.39 9.88 11.96
CA LEU A 58 7.33 9.23 13.28
C LEU A 58 5.92 8.76 13.62
N LEU A 59 4.91 9.60 13.38
CA LEU A 59 3.51 9.21 13.56
C LEU A 59 3.08 8.14 12.57
N GLY A 60 3.50 8.24 11.31
CA GLY A 60 3.28 7.20 10.31
C GLY A 60 3.89 5.86 10.72
N ALA A 61 5.11 5.86 11.27
CA ALA A 61 5.76 4.65 11.80
C ALA A 61 4.99 4.08 12.99
N ALA A 62 4.59 4.92 13.95
CA ALA A 62 3.80 4.50 15.11
C ALA A 62 2.46 3.89 14.68
N LEU A 63 1.78 4.55 13.73
CA LEU A 63 0.55 4.04 13.13
C LEU A 63 0.78 2.72 12.41
N ALA A 64 1.82 2.62 11.56
CA ALA A 64 2.16 1.41 10.83
C ALA A 64 2.48 0.24 11.77
N ILE A 65 3.19 0.47 12.88
CA ILE A 65 3.47 -0.57 13.88
C ILE A 65 2.18 -1.03 14.56
N CYS A 66 1.34 -0.11 15.02
CA CYS A 66 0.09 -0.43 15.71
C CYS A 66 -0.90 -1.17 14.79
N ASP A 67 -1.08 -0.69 13.57
CA ASP A 67 -1.92 -1.34 12.56
C ASP A 67 -1.28 -2.64 12.06
N GLY A 68 0.04 -2.67 11.89
CA GLY A 68 0.81 -3.87 11.54
C GLY A 68 0.63 -5.00 12.54
N LEU A 69 0.48 -4.71 13.84
CA LEU A 69 0.16 -5.73 14.85
C LEU A 69 -1.26 -6.31 14.66
N VAL A 70 -2.23 -5.51 14.22
CA VAL A 70 -3.57 -6.01 13.82
C VAL A 70 -3.45 -6.97 12.64
N TRP A 71 -2.72 -6.57 11.60
CA TRP A 71 -2.47 -7.41 10.44
C TRP A 71 -1.70 -8.69 10.78
N ALA A 72 -0.70 -8.60 11.63
CA ALA A 72 0.11 -9.73 12.07
C ALA A 72 -0.73 -10.79 12.80
N GLU A 73 -1.65 -10.37 13.67
CA GLU A 73 -2.55 -11.29 14.37
C GLU A 73 -3.56 -11.95 13.42
N LEU A 74 -4.23 -11.15 12.58
CA LEU A 74 -5.21 -11.67 11.62
C LEU A 74 -4.55 -12.58 10.58
N GLY A 75 -3.37 -12.18 10.08
CA GLY A 75 -2.62 -12.96 9.08
C GLY A 75 -2.08 -14.28 9.63
N ALA A 76 -1.64 -14.30 10.89
CA ALA A 76 -1.20 -15.52 11.55
C ALA A 76 -2.37 -16.46 11.88
N ALA A 77 -3.53 -15.89 12.21
CA ALA A 77 -4.74 -16.67 12.55
C ALA A 77 -5.42 -17.26 11.31
N MET A 78 -5.38 -16.55 10.18
CA MET A 78 -6.05 -16.94 8.94
C MET A 78 -5.09 -16.84 7.74
N PRO A 79 -4.06 -17.67 7.67
CA PRO A 79 -3.01 -17.59 6.66
C PRO A 79 -3.47 -18.15 5.30
N GLY A 80 -4.49 -17.51 4.72
CA GLY A 80 -5.03 -17.83 3.40
C GLY A 80 -4.61 -16.82 2.35
N ALA A 81 -4.89 -17.09 1.07
CA ALA A 81 -4.80 -16.08 0.02
C ALA A 81 -5.98 -15.11 0.14
N GLY A 82 -5.70 -13.81 -0.02
CA GLY A 82 -6.74 -12.75 -0.04
C GLY A 82 -6.78 -11.83 1.18
N GLY A 83 -6.01 -12.10 2.25
CA GLY A 83 -5.83 -11.17 3.37
C GLY A 83 -7.16 -10.63 3.93
N SER A 84 -7.36 -9.30 3.86
CA SER A 84 -8.56 -8.61 4.36
C SER A 84 -9.88 -9.18 3.85
N TYR A 85 -9.93 -9.69 2.63
CA TYR A 85 -11.11 -10.35 2.10
C TYR A 85 -11.57 -11.50 3.01
N VAL A 86 -10.62 -12.33 3.47
CA VAL A 86 -10.88 -13.46 4.38
C VAL A 86 -11.17 -12.96 5.79
N TYR A 87 -10.35 -12.02 6.30
CA TYR A 87 -10.47 -11.52 7.67
C TYR A 87 -11.82 -10.88 7.94
N LEU A 88 -12.27 -10.00 7.05
CA LEU A 88 -13.56 -9.33 7.14
C LEU A 88 -14.72 -10.33 7.01
N ARG A 89 -14.60 -11.30 6.11
CA ARG A 89 -15.60 -12.36 5.94
C ARG A 89 -15.81 -13.16 7.24
N GLU A 90 -14.73 -13.65 7.82
CA GLU A 90 -14.78 -14.52 9.00
C GLU A 90 -15.18 -13.77 10.27
N ALA A 91 -14.66 -12.55 10.46
CA ALA A 91 -14.94 -11.74 11.64
C ALA A 91 -16.39 -11.30 11.74
N TYR A 92 -16.98 -10.88 10.62
CA TYR A 92 -18.37 -10.38 10.58
C TYR A 92 -19.41 -11.47 10.27
N GLY A 93 -18.97 -12.73 10.22
CA GLY A 93 -19.81 -13.89 9.95
C GLY A 93 -19.98 -14.18 8.45
N PRO A 94 -19.48 -15.34 7.98
CA PRO A 94 -19.32 -15.65 6.55
C PRO A 94 -20.64 -15.70 5.77
N ASN A 95 -21.76 -15.92 6.47
CA ASN A 95 -23.10 -16.05 5.87
C ASN A 95 -23.99 -14.81 6.11
N LYS A 96 -23.49 -13.77 6.77
CA LYS A 96 -24.24 -12.54 7.11
C LYS A 96 -23.45 -11.32 6.65
N MET A 97 -23.20 -10.40 7.55
CA MET A 97 -22.50 -9.13 7.29
C MET A 97 -21.09 -9.32 6.70
N GLY A 98 -20.44 -10.46 6.97
CA GLY A 98 -19.13 -10.80 6.36
C GLY A 98 -19.17 -10.89 4.83
N ARG A 99 -20.35 -11.20 4.23
CA ARG A 99 -20.52 -11.15 2.77
C ARG A 99 -20.47 -9.71 2.25
N LEU A 100 -21.14 -8.79 2.92
CA LEU A 100 -21.09 -7.36 2.60
C LEU A 100 -19.66 -6.82 2.77
N MET A 101 -19.02 -7.08 3.92
CA MET A 101 -17.69 -6.57 4.21
C MET A 101 -16.63 -7.09 3.23
N SER A 102 -16.67 -8.36 2.88
CA SER A 102 -15.76 -8.92 1.87
C SER A 102 -16.04 -8.38 0.46
N PHE A 103 -17.30 -8.14 0.09
CA PHE A 103 -17.66 -7.49 -1.17
C PHE A 103 -17.16 -6.04 -1.21
N LEU A 104 -17.38 -5.27 -0.13
CA LEU A 104 -16.90 -3.89 -0.03
C LEU A 104 -15.38 -3.79 -0.13
N PHE A 105 -14.65 -4.75 0.44
CA PHE A 105 -13.21 -4.81 0.27
C PHE A 105 -12.81 -4.97 -1.21
N VAL A 106 -13.44 -5.89 -1.94
CA VAL A 106 -13.15 -6.08 -3.38
C VAL A 106 -13.59 -4.85 -4.19
N TRP A 107 -14.74 -4.27 -3.84
CA TRP A 107 -15.22 -3.01 -4.43
C TRP A 107 -14.21 -1.86 -4.26
N MET A 108 -13.66 -1.71 -3.05
CA MET A 108 -12.61 -0.75 -2.75
C MET A 108 -11.39 -0.91 -3.67
N ILE A 109 -10.99 -2.14 -3.99
CA ILE A 109 -9.82 -2.42 -4.84
C ILE A 109 -9.96 -1.80 -6.24
N PHE A 110 -11.18 -1.64 -6.77
CA PHE A 110 -11.41 -0.97 -8.04
C PHE A 110 -11.09 0.53 -8.03
N PHE A 111 -10.91 1.12 -6.86
CA PHE A 111 -10.47 2.51 -6.68
C PHE A 111 -9.03 2.56 -6.19
N THR A 112 -8.71 1.83 -5.13
CA THR A 112 -7.40 1.91 -4.50
C THR A 112 -6.28 1.33 -5.36
N ALA A 113 -6.53 0.26 -6.12
CA ALA A 113 -5.54 -0.29 -7.03
C ALA A 113 -5.20 0.66 -8.18
N PRO A 114 -6.18 1.23 -8.93
CA PRO A 114 -5.89 2.25 -9.92
C PRO A 114 -5.23 3.51 -9.37
N LEU A 115 -5.64 3.98 -8.18
CA LEU A 115 -4.99 5.11 -7.51
C LEU A 115 -3.53 4.80 -7.16
N SER A 116 -3.25 3.61 -6.60
CA SER A 116 -1.87 3.17 -6.29
C SER A 116 -0.99 3.05 -7.54
N VAL A 117 -1.53 2.53 -8.64
CA VAL A 117 -0.84 2.45 -9.92
C VAL A 117 -0.58 3.85 -10.49
N ALA A 118 -1.57 4.75 -10.41
CA ALA A 118 -1.45 6.12 -10.88
C ALA A 118 -0.41 6.91 -10.07
N THR A 119 -0.32 6.76 -8.73
CA THR A 119 0.74 7.42 -7.95
C THR A 119 2.12 7.04 -8.44
N GLY A 120 2.35 5.75 -8.74
CA GLY A 120 3.59 5.28 -9.33
C GLY A 120 3.85 5.89 -10.71
N ALA A 121 2.86 5.94 -11.56
CA ALA A 121 3.00 6.46 -12.92
C ALA A 121 3.19 7.99 -12.96
N VAL A 122 2.46 8.73 -12.12
CA VAL A 122 2.62 10.19 -12.00
C VAL A 122 4.00 10.53 -11.43
N GLY A 123 4.44 9.82 -10.38
CA GLY A 123 5.78 9.99 -9.84
C GLY A 123 6.89 9.68 -10.85
N PHE A 124 6.73 8.62 -11.66
CA PHE A 124 7.62 8.34 -12.80
C PHE A 124 7.70 9.53 -13.75
N ALA A 125 6.55 10.08 -14.13
CA ALA A 125 6.49 11.19 -15.06
C ALA A 125 7.11 12.48 -14.50
N GLN A 126 6.93 12.76 -13.19
CA GLN A 126 7.58 13.88 -12.51
C GLN A 126 9.11 13.74 -12.53
N TYR A 127 9.64 12.55 -12.19
CA TYR A 127 11.09 12.32 -12.26
C TYR A 127 11.64 12.35 -13.69
N ALA A 128 10.85 11.94 -14.69
CA ALA A 128 11.26 12.03 -16.08
C ALA A 128 11.48 13.49 -16.56
N GLN A 129 10.83 14.48 -15.93
CA GLN A 129 11.04 15.91 -16.22
C GLN A 129 12.47 16.35 -15.93
N TYR A 130 13.16 15.74 -14.96
CA TYR A 130 14.56 16.05 -14.70
C TYR A 130 15.47 15.78 -15.90
N LEU A 131 15.12 14.83 -16.76
CA LEU A 131 15.88 14.47 -17.97
C LEU A 131 15.52 15.32 -19.19
N GLY A 132 14.39 16.05 -19.14
CA GLY A 132 13.91 16.88 -20.23
C GLY A 132 13.04 18.04 -19.70
N PRO A 133 13.66 19.16 -19.24
CA PRO A 133 12.96 20.23 -18.50
C PRO A 133 11.89 20.99 -19.29
N GLU A 134 11.85 20.86 -20.60
CA GLU A 134 10.86 21.52 -21.47
C GLU A 134 9.54 20.70 -21.61
N ILE A 135 9.35 19.65 -20.81
CA ILE A 135 8.14 18.83 -20.89
C ILE A 135 6.95 19.60 -20.28
N SER A 136 5.92 19.85 -21.09
CA SER A 136 4.72 20.53 -20.61
C SER A 136 3.94 19.69 -19.59
N PRO A 137 3.15 20.32 -18.69
CA PRO A 137 2.34 19.58 -17.70
C PRO A 137 1.45 18.51 -18.34
N LEU A 138 0.84 18.83 -19.49
CA LEU A 138 -0.01 17.88 -20.23
C LEU A 138 0.82 16.69 -20.76
N ALA A 139 2.02 16.94 -21.28
CA ALA A 139 2.90 15.87 -21.74
C ALA A 139 3.35 14.96 -20.59
N THR A 140 3.57 15.50 -19.39
CA THR A 140 3.87 14.74 -18.19
C THR A 140 2.73 13.78 -17.85
N GLN A 141 1.48 14.23 -17.90
CA GLN A 141 0.31 13.38 -17.70
C GLN A 141 0.24 12.25 -18.74
N PHE A 142 0.52 12.54 -20.01
CA PHE A 142 0.55 11.51 -21.07
C PHE A 142 1.72 10.53 -20.90
N ILE A 143 2.86 10.92 -20.33
CA ILE A 143 3.93 10.00 -19.94
C ILE A 143 3.42 9.02 -18.89
N ALA A 144 2.72 9.50 -17.86
CA ALA A 144 2.13 8.65 -16.82
C ALA A 144 1.10 7.67 -17.41
N VAL A 145 0.20 8.16 -18.26
CA VAL A 145 -0.78 7.32 -19.00
C VAL A 145 -0.06 6.28 -19.86
N GLY A 146 0.96 6.70 -20.61
CA GLY A 146 1.78 5.82 -21.45
C GLY A 146 2.42 4.69 -20.65
N LEU A 147 2.97 4.99 -19.47
CA LEU A 147 3.53 3.98 -18.57
C LEU A 147 2.45 2.98 -18.12
N CYS A 148 1.28 3.44 -17.67
CA CYS A 148 0.17 2.57 -17.28
C CYS A 148 -0.25 1.62 -18.41
N LEU A 149 -0.39 2.13 -19.62
CA LEU A 149 -0.75 1.33 -20.81
C LEU A 149 0.35 0.36 -21.18
N LEU A 150 1.62 0.80 -21.16
CA LEU A 150 2.78 -0.04 -21.48
C LEU A 150 2.89 -1.22 -20.49
N ILE A 151 2.77 -0.95 -19.20
CA ILE A 151 2.82 -1.99 -18.17
C ILE A 151 1.62 -2.95 -18.28
N THR A 152 0.42 -2.42 -18.51
CA THR A 152 -0.78 -3.24 -18.73
C THR A 152 -0.58 -4.18 -19.93
N PHE A 153 -0.05 -3.65 -21.04
CA PHE A 153 0.26 -4.43 -22.23
C PHE A 153 1.37 -5.46 -22.01
N ALA A 154 2.44 -5.08 -21.29
CA ALA A 154 3.54 -5.99 -20.93
C ALA A 154 3.03 -7.17 -20.11
N LEU A 155 2.20 -6.90 -19.08
CA LEU A 155 1.57 -7.94 -18.25
C LEU A 155 0.61 -8.81 -19.07
N TYR A 156 -0.12 -8.24 -20.03
CA TYR A 156 -1.00 -8.99 -20.92
C TYR A 156 -0.22 -9.95 -21.84
N ARG A 157 0.98 -9.56 -22.25
CA ARG A 157 1.89 -10.43 -23.04
C ARG A 157 2.45 -11.59 -22.21
N GLY A 158 2.43 -11.51 -20.87
CA GLY A 158 2.88 -12.58 -19.96
C GLY A 158 4.40 -12.58 -19.78
N ILE A 159 4.87 -12.28 -18.57
CA ILE A 159 6.29 -12.36 -18.22
C ILE A 159 6.50 -13.55 -17.28
N ARG A 160 7.37 -14.50 -17.68
CA ARG A 160 7.65 -15.73 -16.95
C ARG A 160 8.66 -15.59 -15.80
N THR A 161 9.27 -14.39 -15.61
CA THR A 161 10.46 -14.23 -14.76
C THR A 161 10.25 -13.30 -13.55
N ILE A 162 9.03 -13.24 -13.01
CA ILE A 162 8.60 -12.23 -12.03
C ILE A 162 9.42 -12.28 -10.72
N GLY A 163 9.69 -13.46 -10.16
CA GLY A 163 10.31 -13.54 -8.82
C GLY A 163 11.76 -13.06 -8.75
N ARG A 164 12.58 -13.38 -9.76
CA ARG A 164 13.98 -12.91 -9.81
C ARG A 164 14.08 -11.41 -10.08
N LEU A 165 13.19 -10.90 -10.94
CA LEU A 165 13.12 -9.48 -11.25
C LEU A 165 12.75 -8.65 -10.01
N SER A 166 11.76 -9.06 -9.25
CA SER A 166 11.35 -8.38 -8.00
C SER A 166 12.49 -8.29 -6.98
N PHE A 167 13.29 -9.35 -6.81
CA PHE A 167 14.43 -9.34 -5.89
C PHE A 167 15.55 -8.37 -6.34
N ILE A 168 15.86 -8.34 -7.63
CA ILE A 168 16.85 -7.41 -8.20
C ILE A 168 16.38 -5.98 -8.02
N LEU A 169 15.12 -5.71 -8.31
CA LEU A 169 14.50 -4.38 -8.17
C LEU A 169 14.50 -3.90 -6.71
N MET A 170 14.29 -4.81 -5.75
CA MET A 170 14.44 -4.50 -4.33
C MET A 170 15.87 -4.06 -3.99
N LEU A 171 16.87 -4.81 -4.43
CA LEU A 171 18.27 -4.46 -4.17
C LEU A 171 18.62 -3.10 -4.78
N ILE A 172 18.11 -2.80 -5.98
CA ILE A 172 18.29 -1.50 -6.62
C ILE A 172 17.61 -0.40 -5.79
N ALA A 173 16.36 -0.58 -5.36
CA ALA A 173 15.66 0.42 -4.57
C ALA A 173 16.34 0.69 -3.22
N ILE A 174 16.72 -0.34 -2.48
CA ILE A 174 17.47 -0.20 -1.22
C ILE A 174 18.83 0.46 -1.48
N GLY A 175 19.55 0.01 -2.51
CA GLY A 175 20.84 0.58 -2.88
C GLY A 175 20.75 2.06 -3.24
N THR A 176 19.70 2.46 -3.95
CA THR A 176 19.42 3.86 -4.29
C THR A 176 19.20 4.71 -3.04
N ILE A 177 18.37 4.25 -2.10
CA ILE A 177 18.12 4.96 -0.85
C ILE A 177 19.39 5.05 0.00
N LEU A 178 20.13 3.97 0.14
CA LEU A 178 21.39 3.95 0.88
C LEU A 178 22.44 4.85 0.23
N TRP A 179 22.50 4.91 -1.10
CA TRP A 179 23.40 5.85 -1.79
C TRP A 179 23.07 7.30 -1.45
N VAL A 180 21.79 7.69 -1.48
CA VAL A 180 21.37 9.05 -1.07
C VAL A 180 21.74 9.33 0.38
N ILE A 181 21.43 8.41 1.31
CA ILE A 181 21.75 8.57 2.74
C ILE A 181 23.27 8.75 2.93
N VAL A 182 24.07 7.84 2.41
CA VAL A 182 25.53 7.88 2.59
C VAL A 182 26.16 9.13 1.98
N SER A 183 25.65 9.54 0.81
CA SER A 183 26.12 10.76 0.13
C SER A 183 25.94 12.02 0.95
N GLY A 184 24.85 12.12 1.71
CA GLY A 184 24.58 13.31 2.49
C GLY A 184 25.17 13.33 3.89
N LEU A 185 25.55 12.17 4.48
CA LEU A 185 26.02 12.11 5.88
C LEU A 185 27.16 13.08 6.21
N GLY A 186 28.08 13.30 5.26
CA GLY A 186 29.19 14.24 5.42
C GLY A 186 28.85 15.71 5.19
N ASN A 187 27.64 16.00 4.71
CA ASN A 187 27.20 17.33 4.30
C ASN A 187 26.03 17.86 5.14
N ILE A 188 25.62 17.15 6.19
CA ILE A 188 24.52 17.54 7.05
C ILE A 188 24.87 18.83 7.81
N ARG A 189 24.03 19.84 7.68
CA ARG A 189 24.07 21.11 8.38
C ARG A 189 22.92 21.19 9.37
N ALA A 190 23.25 21.37 10.64
CA ALA A 190 22.26 21.46 11.73
C ALA A 190 21.35 22.69 11.58
N ASP A 191 21.89 23.81 11.07
CA ASP A 191 21.15 25.04 10.81
C ASP A 191 19.98 24.82 9.84
N LEU A 192 20.14 23.99 8.80
CA LEU A 192 19.06 23.63 7.88
C LEU A 192 18.04 22.68 8.51
N LEU A 193 18.54 21.67 9.24
CA LEU A 193 17.69 20.65 9.84
C LEU A 193 16.76 21.22 10.92
N PHE A 194 17.21 22.24 11.64
CA PHE A 194 16.46 22.91 12.70
C PHE A 194 15.93 24.31 12.30
N ASP A 195 15.90 24.62 11.00
CA ASP A 195 15.28 25.85 10.45
C ASP A 195 13.76 25.76 10.54
N ILE A 196 13.24 25.71 11.78
CA ILE A 196 11.82 25.59 12.06
C ILE A 196 11.21 26.98 12.15
N PRO A 197 10.19 27.30 11.34
CA PRO A 197 9.53 28.60 11.39
C PRO A 197 8.97 28.93 12.78
N GLU A 198 9.04 30.18 13.18
CA GLU A 198 8.53 30.64 14.48
C GLU A 198 7.03 30.33 14.62
N GLY A 199 6.61 29.87 15.80
CA GLY A 199 5.22 29.54 16.09
C GLY A 199 4.75 28.18 15.55
N SER A 200 5.62 27.38 14.89
CA SER A 200 5.26 26.08 14.30
C SER A 200 4.66 25.09 15.29
N PHE A 201 4.99 25.17 16.57
CA PHE A 201 4.46 24.29 17.63
C PHE A 201 3.29 24.89 18.42
N SER A 202 2.63 25.92 17.89
CA SER A 202 1.44 26.47 18.54
C SER A 202 0.27 25.47 18.48
N TRP A 203 -0.38 25.21 19.63
CA TRP A 203 -1.59 24.39 19.68
C TRP A 203 -2.74 25.11 18.95
N SER A 204 -2.92 24.79 17.70
CA SER A 204 -3.95 25.33 16.82
C SER A 204 -4.55 24.21 15.98
N TRP A 205 -5.75 24.43 15.45
CA TRP A 205 -6.34 23.49 14.48
C TRP A 205 -5.44 23.31 13.25
N SER A 206 -4.76 24.37 12.81
CA SER A 206 -3.81 24.31 11.71
C SER A 206 -2.65 23.35 12.00
N PHE A 207 -2.08 23.38 13.21
CA PHE A 207 -1.04 22.43 13.62
C PHE A 207 -1.54 20.99 13.62
N VAL A 208 -2.72 20.73 14.22
CA VAL A 208 -3.28 19.38 14.31
C VAL A 208 -3.63 18.82 12.92
N SER A 209 -4.24 19.64 12.06
CA SER A 209 -4.57 19.24 10.68
C SER A 209 -3.32 19.03 9.82
N GLY A 210 -2.31 19.90 9.95
CA GLY A 210 -1.02 19.75 9.30
C GLY A 210 -0.30 18.46 9.73
N LEU A 211 -0.31 18.17 11.03
CA LEU A 211 0.27 16.95 11.58
C LEU A 211 -0.46 15.70 11.10
N GLY A 212 -1.80 15.74 11.01
CA GLY A 212 -2.60 14.66 10.44
C GLY A 212 -2.35 14.48 8.94
N GLY A 213 -2.19 15.57 8.19
CA GLY A 213 -1.76 15.54 6.80
C GLY A 213 -0.37 14.93 6.62
N ALA A 214 0.60 15.35 7.46
CA ALA A 214 1.93 14.75 7.47
C ALA A 214 1.90 13.26 7.83
N ALA A 215 1.07 12.86 8.80
CA ALA A 215 0.88 11.46 9.17
C ALA A 215 0.25 10.65 8.03
N LEU A 216 -0.69 11.24 7.25
CA LEU A 216 -1.26 10.61 6.06
C LEU A 216 -0.18 10.29 5.02
N ILE A 217 0.67 11.27 4.72
CA ILE A 217 1.77 11.07 3.77
C ILE A 217 2.78 10.08 4.33
N GLY A 218 3.09 10.16 5.64
CA GLY A 218 3.95 9.19 6.30
C GLY A 218 3.42 7.76 6.19
N ILE A 219 2.16 7.51 6.53
CA ILE A 219 1.58 6.16 6.45
C ILE A 219 1.46 5.67 5.00
N TYR A 220 1.23 6.54 4.03
CA TYR A 220 1.30 6.18 2.62
C TYR A 220 2.69 5.63 2.26
N GLY A 221 3.77 6.29 2.73
CA GLY A 221 5.13 5.82 2.53
C GLY A 221 5.40 4.45 3.17
N TYR A 222 4.75 4.13 4.28
CA TYR A 222 4.81 2.79 4.89
C TYR A 222 3.88 1.76 4.23
N GLY A 223 3.01 2.14 3.29
CA GLY A 223 2.11 1.20 2.63
C GLY A 223 2.83 0.00 2.03
N GLY A 224 2.26 -1.21 2.18
CA GLY A 224 2.86 -2.46 1.72
C GLY A 224 3.35 -3.42 2.82
N TYR A 225 3.45 -2.98 4.09
CA TYR A 225 3.83 -3.87 5.20
C TYR A 225 2.90 -5.07 5.38
N ASN A 226 1.71 -5.00 4.84
CA ASN A 226 0.67 -6.02 4.90
C ASN A 226 0.63 -6.95 3.67
N ASN A 227 1.49 -6.74 2.69
CA ASN A 227 1.49 -7.50 1.42
C ASN A 227 1.60 -9.01 1.66
N ILE A 228 2.46 -9.43 2.57
CA ILE A 228 2.63 -10.86 2.91
C ILE A 228 1.34 -11.50 3.42
N CYS A 229 0.41 -10.74 3.98
CA CYS A 229 -0.88 -11.26 4.43
C CYS A 229 -1.79 -11.67 3.25
N PHE A 230 -1.65 -11.03 2.09
CA PHE A 230 -2.35 -11.43 0.86
C PHE A 230 -1.77 -12.71 0.25
N LEU A 231 -0.50 -12.99 0.51
CA LEU A 231 0.26 -14.16 0.08
C LEU A 231 0.30 -15.27 1.13
N GLY A 232 -0.49 -15.17 2.20
CA GLY A 232 -0.43 -16.04 3.38
C GLY A 232 -0.52 -17.54 3.07
N GLY A 233 -1.22 -17.93 1.99
CA GLY A 233 -1.30 -19.31 1.52
C GLY A 233 0.01 -19.87 0.94
N GLU A 234 0.95 -19.00 0.54
CA GLU A 234 2.26 -19.37 -0.04
C GLU A 234 3.40 -19.30 0.99
N VAL A 235 3.13 -18.84 2.22
CA VAL A 235 4.13 -18.65 3.27
C VAL A 235 4.41 -19.96 4.02
N ARG A 236 5.70 -20.30 4.20
CA ARG A 236 6.14 -21.36 5.09
C ARG A 236 6.03 -20.89 6.55
N ASN A 237 5.55 -21.76 7.45
CA ASN A 237 5.36 -21.43 8.87
C ASN A 237 4.68 -20.06 9.08
N PRO A 238 3.47 -19.84 8.50
CA PRO A 238 2.84 -18.54 8.44
C PRO A 238 2.59 -17.92 9.82
N SER A 239 2.32 -18.74 10.84
CA SER A 239 2.12 -18.31 12.22
C SER A 239 3.30 -17.54 12.83
N ARG A 240 4.52 -17.78 12.35
CA ARG A 240 5.75 -17.10 12.78
C ARG A 240 6.20 -16.08 11.73
N ASN A 241 6.22 -16.49 10.47
CA ASN A 241 6.85 -15.70 9.40
C ASN A 241 6.03 -14.47 9.02
N ILE A 242 4.68 -14.53 9.07
CA ILE A 242 3.84 -13.37 8.75
C ILE A 242 4.04 -12.26 9.80
N PRO A 243 3.85 -12.49 11.11
CA PRO A 243 4.07 -11.44 12.11
C PRO A 243 5.47 -10.85 12.07
N PHE A 244 6.50 -11.71 11.96
CA PHE A 244 7.87 -11.22 11.89
C PHE A 244 8.12 -10.38 10.63
N ALA A 245 7.61 -10.80 9.47
CA ALA A 245 7.78 -10.05 8.23
C ALA A 245 7.12 -8.67 8.29
N VAL A 246 5.91 -8.58 8.83
CA VAL A 246 5.20 -7.30 9.01
C VAL A 246 6.01 -6.36 9.91
N ILE A 247 6.39 -6.81 11.10
CA ILE A 247 7.07 -5.96 12.08
C ILE A 247 8.48 -5.57 11.59
N ALA A 248 9.23 -6.54 11.07
CA ALA A 248 10.60 -6.28 10.59
C ALA A 248 10.62 -5.34 9.39
N SER A 249 9.70 -5.49 8.43
CA SER A 249 9.64 -4.59 7.28
C SER A 249 9.32 -3.16 7.68
N ILE A 250 8.38 -2.94 8.61
CA ILE A 250 8.07 -1.60 9.12
C ILE A 250 9.31 -1.00 9.79
N ALA A 251 10.00 -1.76 10.66
CA ALA A 251 11.18 -1.25 11.37
C ALA A 251 12.33 -0.88 10.40
N ILE A 252 12.62 -1.73 9.42
CA ILE A 252 13.65 -1.47 8.39
C ILE A 252 13.31 -0.21 7.61
N VAL A 253 12.09 -0.10 7.11
CA VAL A 253 11.69 1.02 6.27
C VAL A 253 11.57 2.31 7.08
N ALA A 254 11.13 2.26 8.34
CA ALA A 254 11.09 3.42 9.22
C ALA A 254 12.49 4.02 9.43
N LEU A 255 13.49 3.18 9.69
CA LEU A 255 14.88 3.62 9.81
C LEU A 255 15.37 4.27 8.50
N LEU A 256 15.15 3.61 7.36
CA LEU A 256 15.56 4.14 6.07
C LEU A 256 14.91 5.50 5.77
N TYR A 257 13.62 5.66 6.04
CA TYR A 257 12.90 6.91 5.76
C TYR A 257 13.31 8.04 6.70
N ILE A 258 13.51 7.76 7.99
CA ILE A 258 14.01 8.77 8.92
C ILE A 258 15.40 9.25 8.48
N PHE A 259 16.32 8.33 8.18
CA PHE A 259 17.65 8.71 7.72
C PHE A 259 17.63 9.44 6.37
N LEU A 260 16.85 8.97 5.39
CA LEU A 260 16.71 9.60 4.09
C LEU A 260 16.25 11.05 4.21
N ASN A 261 15.15 11.27 4.94
CA ASN A 261 14.58 12.60 5.10
C ASN A 261 15.48 13.52 5.92
N THR A 262 16.07 13.01 7.02
CA THR A 262 17.05 13.77 7.81
C THR A 262 18.23 14.22 6.95
N THR A 263 18.73 13.33 6.09
CA THR A 263 19.85 13.64 5.20
C THR A 263 19.47 14.68 4.17
N ILE A 264 18.31 14.58 3.53
CA ILE A 264 17.86 15.55 2.52
C ILE A 264 17.65 16.92 3.16
N LEU A 265 16.93 17.01 4.28
CA LEU A 265 16.66 18.26 4.99
C LEU A 265 17.91 18.86 5.65
N GLY A 266 18.93 18.05 5.92
CA GLY A 266 20.21 18.52 6.43
C GLY A 266 21.15 19.09 5.35
N VAL A 267 20.88 18.85 4.06
CA VAL A 267 21.75 19.29 2.96
C VAL A 267 21.10 20.40 2.15
N MET A 268 19.80 20.36 1.92
CA MET A 268 19.08 21.38 1.14
C MET A 268 18.04 22.10 2.00
N PRO A 269 17.82 23.42 1.76
CA PRO A 269 16.77 24.18 2.44
C PRO A 269 15.40 23.51 2.26
N TRP A 270 14.60 23.47 3.31
CA TRP A 270 13.28 22.84 3.26
C TRP A 270 12.34 23.50 2.23
N GLN A 271 12.51 24.80 1.96
CA GLN A 271 11.76 25.55 0.94
C GLN A 271 12.03 24.97 -0.46
N ASP A 272 13.30 24.69 -0.78
CA ASP A 272 13.72 24.11 -2.05
C ASP A 272 13.24 22.64 -2.15
N ALA A 273 13.36 21.89 -1.05
CA ALA A 273 12.88 20.52 -0.98
C ALA A 273 11.35 20.44 -1.16
N MET A 274 10.60 21.40 -0.61
CA MET A 274 9.14 21.49 -0.75
C MET A 274 8.71 21.85 -2.19
N ALA A 275 9.46 22.69 -2.88
CA ALA A 275 9.16 23.13 -4.23
C ALA A 275 9.57 22.11 -5.31
N SER A 276 10.43 21.15 -4.97
CA SER A 276 10.97 20.19 -5.93
C SER A 276 9.95 19.12 -6.32
N GLN A 277 9.94 18.73 -7.59
CA GLN A 277 9.21 17.57 -8.10
C GLN A 277 10.08 16.30 -8.20
N HIS A 278 11.40 16.43 -8.01
CA HIS A 278 12.40 15.36 -8.11
C HIS A 278 13.48 15.51 -7.04
N VAL A 279 13.07 15.71 -5.81
CA VAL A 279 13.89 16.14 -4.66
C VAL A 279 15.17 15.33 -4.45
N VAL A 280 15.19 14.02 -4.67
CA VAL A 280 16.41 13.22 -4.50
C VAL A 280 17.41 13.43 -5.64
N SER A 281 16.95 13.77 -6.84
CA SER A 281 17.82 14.12 -7.96
C SER A 281 18.48 15.48 -7.72
N ASP A 282 17.69 16.47 -7.28
CA ASP A 282 18.21 17.80 -6.92
C ASP A 282 19.20 17.71 -5.75
N PHE A 283 18.92 16.91 -4.75
CA PHE A 283 19.85 16.62 -3.66
C PHE A 283 21.18 16.05 -4.16
N MET A 284 21.15 15.07 -5.07
CA MET A 284 22.37 14.47 -5.63
C MET A 284 23.13 15.45 -6.53
N GLU A 285 22.40 16.36 -7.19
CA GLU A 285 23.01 17.43 -7.98
C GLU A 285 23.81 18.40 -7.13
N ILE A 286 23.26 18.77 -5.95
CA ILE A 286 23.96 19.62 -4.98
C ILE A 286 25.29 18.99 -4.52
N ILE A 287 25.33 17.68 -4.30
CA ILE A 287 26.51 16.99 -3.73
C ILE A 287 27.55 16.62 -4.79
N TYR A 288 27.10 16.07 -5.91
CA TYR A 288 27.99 15.46 -6.91
C TYR A 288 27.87 16.05 -8.32
N GLY A 289 26.92 16.99 -8.51
CA GLY A 289 26.61 17.56 -9.81
C GLY A 289 25.66 16.71 -10.66
N SER A 290 25.37 17.17 -11.87
CA SER A 290 24.30 16.68 -12.74
C SER A 290 24.47 15.19 -13.17
N TRP A 291 25.68 14.68 -13.24
CA TRP A 291 25.89 13.27 -13.60
C TRP A 291 25.27 12.30 -12.59
N ALA A 292 25.45 12.58 -11.28
CA ALA A 292 24.92 11.75 -10.21
C ALA A 292 23.39 11.85 -10.13
N ALA A 293 22.86 13.07 -10.31
CA ALA A 293 21.43 13.32 -10.40
C ALA A 293 20.78 12.56 -11.56
N GLN A 294 21.38 12.55 -12.74
CA GLN A 294 20.88 11.78 -13.89
C GLN A 294 20.88 10.27 -13.60
N VAL A 295 21.99 9.73 -13.08
CA VAL A 295 22.07 8.31 -12.71
C VAL A 295 21.00 7.95 -11.70
N LEU A 296 20.84 8.77 -10.64
CA LEU A 296 19.79 8.55 -9.65
C LEU A 296 18.39 8.62 -10.26
N THR A 297 18.14 9.59 -11.13
CA THR A 297 16.86 9.70 -11.84
C THR A 297 16.54 8.42 -12.61
N TYR A 298 17.47 7.85 -13.35
CA TYR A 298 17.24 6.57 -14.05
C TYR A 298 16.93 5.42 -13.07
N LEU A 299 17.59 5.36 -11.92
CA LEU A 299 17.31 4.36 -10.88
C LEU A 299 15.90 4.52 -10.32
N VAL A 300 15.47 5.77 -10.04
CA VAL A 300 14.12 6.07 -9.55
C VAL A 300 13.07 5.74 -10.60
N LEU A 301 13.30 6.07 -11.88
CA LEU A 301 12.40 5.70 -12.98
C LEU A 301 12.26 4.18 -13.09
N GLY A 302 13.36 3.45 -13.00
CA GLY A 302 13.35 1.99 -12.99
C GLY A 302 12.57 1.41 -11.81
N ALA A 303 12.79 1.93 -10.60
CA ALA A 303 12.08 1.52 -9.38
C ALA A 303 10.58 1.81 -9.48
N SER A 304 10.22 2.98 -10.02
CA SER A 304 8.83 3.38 -10.22
C SER A 304 8.10 2.47 -11.22
N ALA A 305 8.69 2.23 -12.38
CA ALA A 305 8.11 1.33 -13.37
C ALA A 305 7.93 -0.10 -12.82
N ALA A 306 8.89 -0.56 -12.03
CA ALA A 306 8.82 -1.85 -11.34
C ALA A 306 7.70 -1.90 -10.30
N SER A 307 7.50 -0.83 -9.53
CA SER A 307 6.40 -0.70 -8.57
C SER A 307 5.04 -0.74 -9.26
N VAL A 308 4.85 0.06 -10.31
CA VAL A 308 3.61 0.04 -11.14
C VAL A 308 3.33 -1.36 -11.67
N PHE A 309 4.36 -2.06 -12.15
CA PHE A 309 4.25 -3.45 -12.63
C PHE A 309 3.80 -4.40 -11.50
N ALA A 310 4.44 -4.34 -10.33
CA ALA A 310 4.16 -5.22 -9.21
C ALA A 310 2.74 -4.99 -8.65
N LEU A 311 2.34 -3.72 -8.47
CA LEU A 311 1.01 -3.33 -8.00
C LEU A 311 -0.09 -3.84 -8.92
N LEU A 312 0.02 -3.57 -10.23
CA LEU A 312 -1.01 -3.99 -11.19
C LEU A 312 -1.09 -5.51 -11.30
N LEU A 313 0.06 -6.19 -11.24
CA LEU A 313 0.14 -7.65 -11.20
C LEU A 313 -0.57 -8.21 -9.98
N GLY A 314 -0.28 -7.71 -8.78
CA GLY A 314 -0.84 -8.17 -7.50
C GLY A 314 -2.34 -7.91 -7.42
N TYR A 315 -2.74 -6.66 -7.59
CA TYR A 315 -4.14 -6.25 -7.47
C TYR A 315 -5.07 -6.93 -8.49
N SER A 316 -4.60 -7.26 -9.70
CA SER A 316 -5.43 -7.94 -10.70
C SER A 316 -5.95 -9.31 -10.24
N ARG A 317 -5.34 -9.95 -9.26
CA ARG A 317 -5.74 -11.26 -8.73
C ARG A 317 -6.89 -11.19 -7.73
N ILE A 318 -7.08 -10.05 -7.06
CA ILE A 318 -8.08 -9.92 -5.98
C ILE A 318 -9.52 -10.01 -6.53
N PRO A 319 -9.93 -9.24 -7.55
CA PRO A 319 -11.27 -9.37 -8.12
C PRO A 319 -11.52 -10.75 -8.73
N TYR A 320 -10.50 -11.36 -9.32
CA TYR A 320 -10.58 -12.72 -9.85
C TYR A 320 -10.86 -13.76 -8.77
N ALA A 321 -10.12 -13.72 -7.65
CA ALA A 321 -10.32 -14.67 -6.55
C ALA A 321 -11.73 -14.55 -5.96
N ALA A 322 -12.20 -13.34 -5.70
CA ALA A 322 -13.55 -13.11 -5.19
C ALA A 322 -14.66 -13.52 -6.17
N ALA A 323 -14.43 -13.33 -7.48
CA ALA A 323 -15.38 -13.76 -8.50
C ALA A 323 -15.40 -15.29 -8.66
N LYS A 324 -14.25 -15.97 -8.54
CA LYS A 324 -14.15 -17.42 -8.52
C LYS A 324 -14.90 -18.04 -7.33
N ASP A 325 -14.85 -17.39 -6.16
CA ASP A 325 -15.61 -17.78 -4.97
C ASP A 325 -17.10 -17.45 -5.06
N GLY A 326 -17.59 -16.95 -6.21
CA GLY A 326 -18.99 -16.55 -6.41
C GLY A 326 -19.42 -15.31 -5.62
N ARG A 327 -18.48 -14.57 -5.01
CA ARG A 327 -18.77 -13.43 -4.10
C ARG A 327 -18.61 -12.08 -4.77
N PHE A 328 -18.22 -12.07 -6.05
CA PHE A 328 -18.13 -10.87 -6.88
C PHE A 328 -18.69 -11.15 -8.29
N PHE A 329 -18.62 -10.18 -9.20
CA PHE A 329 -19.17 -10.33 -10.54
C PHE A 329 -18.41 -11.39 -11.34
N SER A 330 -19.13 -12.33 -11.94
CA SER A 330 -18.57 -13.50 -12.65
C SER A 330 -17.70 -13.14 -13.86
N VAL A 331 -17.86 -11.93 -14.42
CA VAL A 331 -17.01 -11.45 -15.53
C VAL A 331 -15.52 -11.44 -15.14
N PHE A 332 -15.20 -11.15 -13.87
CA PHE A 332 -13.83 -11.12 -13.36
C PHE A 332 -13.24 -12.50 -13.07
N ALA A 333 -14.06 -13.56 -13.07
CA ALA A 333 -13.59 -14.94 -12.97
C ALA A 333 -12.94 -15.47 -14.26
N LYS A 334 -12.98 -14.68 -15.36
CA LYS A 334 -12.42 -15.08 -16.65
C LYS A 334 -10.90 -15.02 -16.65
N LEU A 335 -10.28 -16.10 -17.11
CA LEU A 335 -8.85 -16.20 -17.37
C LEU A 335 -8.56 -16.09 -18.86
N HIS A 336 -7.38 -15.58 -19.20
CA HIS A 336 -6.90 -15.61 -20.57
C HIS A 336 -6.78 -17.06 -21.09
N PRO A 337 -7.37 -17.42 -22.25
CA PRO A 337 -7.51 -18.83 -22.68
C PRO A 337 -6.18 -19.62 -22.75
N ARG A 338 -5.11 -18.98 -23.24
CA ARG A 338 -3.81 -19.61 -23.43
C ARG A 338 -2.84 -19.40 -22.25
N LYS A 339 -2.88 -18.23 -21.59
CA LYS A 339 -1.85 -17.82 -20.61
C LYS A 339 -2.30 -17.95 -19.16
N ARG A 340 -3.59 -18.25 -18.93
CA ARG A 340 -4.18 -18.55 -17.61
C ARG A 340 -3.99 -17.45 -16.54
N PHE A 341 -4.01 -16.16 -16.91
CA PHE A 341 -4.02 -15.02 -15.98
C PHE A 341 -5.37 -14.25 -16.05
N PRO A 342 -5.74 -13.49 -15.01
CA PRO A 342 -7.00 -12.75 -14.92
C PRO A 342 -7.00 -11.52 -15.83
N ASN A 343 -7.27 -11.72 -17.13
CA ASN A 343 -7.17 -10.69 -18.15
C ASN A 343 -8.20 -9.56 -18.00
N VAL A 344 -9.43 -9.87 -17.58
CA VAL A 344 -10.47 -8.85 -17.39
C VAL A 344 -10.09 -7.90 -16.26
N SER A 345 -9.71 -8.45 -15.09
CA SER A 345 -9.27 -7.64 -13.94
C SER A 345 -8.06 -6.78 -14.28
N LEU A 346 -7.05 -7.36 -14.94
CA LEU A 346 -5.84 -6.66 -15.35
C LEU A 346 -6.15 -5.45 -16.23
N VAL A 347 -6.92 -5.66 -17.29
CA VAL A 347 -7.26 -4.60 -18.27
C VAL A 347 -8.14 -3.53 -17.63
N THR A 348 -9.13 -3.94 -16.82
CA THR A 348 -10.02 -2.98 -16.14
C THR A 348 -9.24 -2.09 -15.19
N LEU A 349 -8.37 -2.66 -14.33
CA LEU A 349 -7.59 -1.88 -13.37
C LEU A 349 -6.54 -1.01 -14.09
N GLY A 350 -5.87 -1.56 -15.11
CA GLY A 350 -4.88 -0.81 -15.89
C GLY A 350 -5.48 0.39 -16.64
N LEU A 351 -6.66 0.22 -17.27
CA LEU A 351 -7.36 1.32 -17.92
C LEU A 351 -7.91 2.34 -16.90
N ALA A 352 -8.46 1.87 -15.78
CA ALA A 352 -8.91 2.77 -14.72
C ALA A 352 -7.76 3.64 -14.16
N SER A 353 -6.54 3.09 -14.08
CA SER A 353 -5.36 3.85 -13.62
C SER A 353 -5.03 5.04 -14.53
N THR A 354 -5.28 4.94 -15.81
CA THR A 354 -5.02 6.07 -16.75
C THR A 354 -5.87 7.29 -16.46
N VAL A 355 -7.08 7.10 -15.94
CA VAL A 355 -7.98 8.20 -15.57
C VAL A 355 -7.40 9.01 -14.43
N PHE A 356 -6.82 8.32 -13.44
CA PHE A 356 -6.24 8.97 -12.26
C PHE A 356 -4.90 9.66 -12.52
N CYS A 357 -4.23 9.39 -13.65
CA CYS A 357 -3.01 10.10 -14.03
C CYS A 357 -3.22 11.60 -14.34
N PHE A 358 -4.47 12.05 -14.49
CA PHE A 358 -4.80 13.46 -14.73
C PHE A 358 -5.03 14.27 -13.45
N PHE A 359 -4.98 13.67 -12.28
CA PHE A 359 -5.14 14.32 -10.98
C PHE A 359 -3.78 14.64 -10.34
N GLU A 360 -3.78 15.55 -9.39
CA GLU A 360 -2.59 15.88 -8.62
C GLU A 360 -2.18 14.72 -7.71
N LEU A 361 -0.88 14.51 -7.56
CA LEU A 361 -0.33 13.38 -6.81
C LEU A 361 -0.82 13.36 -5.35
N GLY A 362 -0.89 14.53 -4.71
CA GLY A 362 -1.39 14.67 -3.34
C GLY A 362 -2.84 14.21 -3.19
N ASP A 363 -3.71 14.59 -4.13
CA ASP A 363 -5.13 14.22 -4.13
C ASP A 363 -5.32 12.71 -4.35
N ILE A 364 -4.51 12.12 -5.25
CA ILE A 364 -4.52 10.68 -5.50
C ILE A 364 -4.15 9.92 -4.22
N ILE A 365 -3.09 10.34 -3.51
CA ILE A 365 -2.65 9.72 -2.26
C ILE A 365 -3.72 9.87 -1.17
N GLN A 366 -4.31 11.06 -1.02
CA GLN A 366 -5.35 11.31 -0.03
C GLN A 366 -6.60 10.46 -0.30
N ALA A 367 -7.08 10.41 -1.55
CA ALA A 367 -8.23 9.60 -1.93
C ALA A 367 -7.98 8.10 -1.69
N LEU A 368 -6.79 7.61 -2.05
CA LEU A 368 -6.35 6.24 -1.82
C LEU A 368 -6.46 5.87 -0.34
N ILE A 369 -5.84 6.65 0.53
CA ILE A 369 -5.79 6.39 1.98
C ILE A 369 -7.17 6.50 2.61
N VAL A 370 -7.97 7.53 2.28
CA VAL A 370 -9.32 7.71 2.83
C VAL A 370 -10.24 6.54 2.48
N ILE A 371 -10.23 6.08 1.23
CA ILE A 371 -11.03 4.92 0.82
C ILE A 371 -10.59 3.66 1.58
N GLN A 372 -9.28 3.46 1.79
CA GLN A 372 -8.76 2.34 2.59
C GLN A 372 -9.19 2.44 4.05
N ILE A 373 -9.10 3.62 4.68
CA ILE A 373 -9.52 3.81 6.07
C ILE A 373 -10.97 3.39 6.25
N ILE A 374 -11.86 3.97 5.44
CA ILE A 374 -13.32 3.83 5.63
C ILE A 374 -13.78 2.37 5.48
N ILE A 375 -13.20 1.63 4.55
CA ILE A 375 -13.68 0.27 4.22
C ILE A 375 -12.83 -0.80 4.90
N GLN A 376 -11.51 -0.75 4.72
CA GLN A 376 -10.61 -1.82 5.12
C GLN A 376 -10.13 -1.67 6.56
N VAL A 377 -9.53 -0.53 6.88
CA VAL A 377 -8.79 -0.34 8.13
C VAL A 377 -9.70 -0.38 9.34
N LEU A 378 -10.75 0.46 9.34
CA LEU A 378 -11.73 0.47 10.45
C LEU A 378 -12.40 -0.90 10.60
N GLY A 379 -12.73 -1.54 9.47
CA GLY A 379 -13.28 -2.89 9.46
C GLY A 379 -12.36 -3.92 10.10
N GLN A 380 -11.05 -3.84 9.85
CA GLN A 380 -10.07 -4.80 10.40
C GLN A 380 -9.74 -4.58 11.88
N ILE A 381 -9.67 -3.33 12.35
CA ILE A 381 -9.50 -3.05 13.77
C ILE A 381 -10.68 -3.61 14.57
N VAL A 382 -11.89 -3.47 14.05
CA VAL A 382 -13.08 -4.10 14.65
C VAL A 382 -13.03 -5.62 14.51
N ALA A 383 -12.58 -6.14 13.37
CA ALA A 383 -12.51 -7.58 13.10
C ALA A 383 -11.63 -8.34 14.12
N VAL A 384 -10.47 -7.80 14.51
CA VAL A 384 -9.62 -8.45 15.52
C VAL A 384 -10.33 -8.56 16.87
N THR A 385 -11.12 -7.54 17.24
CA THR A 385 -11.93 -7.56 18.47
C THR A 385 -13.08 -8.57 18.38
N LEU A 386 -13.76 -8.64 17.24
CA LEU A 386 -14.84 -9.61 17.01
C LEU A 386 -14.33 -11.05 17.04
N ILE A 387 -13.19 -11.33 16.41
CA ILE A 387 -12.57 -12.66 16.41
C ILE A 387 -12.17 -13.04 17.83
N ARG A 388 -11.55 -12.13 18.57
CA ARG A 388 -11.15 -12.40 19.96
C ARG A 388 -12.35 -12.73 20.87
N LYS A 389 -13.48 -12.03 20.66
CA LYS A 389 -14.67 -12.14 21.54
C LYS A 389 -15.62 -13.25 21.11
N TYR A 390 -15.85 -13.43 19.81
CA TYR A 390 -16.93 -14.27 19.30
C TYR A 390 -16.49 -15.48 18.49
N ARG A 391 -15.19 -15.58 18.15
CA ARG A 391 -14.65 -16.70 17.37
C ARG A 391 -13.47 -17.38 18.09
N PRO A 392 -13.72 -17.99 19.28
CA PRO A 392 -12.68 -18.72 20.02
C PRO A 392 -12.20 -19.97 19.24
N ASP A 393 -12.98 -20.46 18.30
CA ASP A 393 -12.66 -21.54 17.36
C ASP A 393 -11.47 -21.20 16.45
N ILE A 394 -11.25 -19.91 16.13
CA ILE A 394 -10.12 -19.48 15.31
C ILE A 394 -8.86 -19.41 16.18
N ARG A 395 -7.94 -20.35 15.92
CA ARG A 395 -6.65 -20.38 16.64
C ARG A 395 -5.80 -19.18 16.24
N ARG A 396 -5.28 -18.45 17.23
CA ARG A 396 -4.43 -17.26 17.06
C ARG A 396 -3.01 -17.56 17.56
N PRO A 397 -2.14 -18.09 16.70
CA PRO A 397 -0.78 -18.47 17.11
C PRO A 397 0.10 -17.27 17.45
N PHE A 398 -0.17 -16.09 16.85
CA PHE A 398 0.37 -14.80 17.26
C PHE A 398 -0.75 -13.95 17.82
N GLN A 399 -0.49 -13.29 18.96
CA GLN A 399 -1.39 -12.33 19.57
C GLN A 399 -0.64 -11.02 19.76
N MET A 400 -1.26 -9.90 19.29
CA MET A 400 -0.62 -8.59 19.43
C MET A 400 -0.32 -8.27 20.89
N TRP A 401 0.86 -7.74 21.11
CA TRP A 401 1.31 -7.35 22.44
C TRP A 401 0.52 -6.16 22.95
N GLY A 402 0.19 -6.17 24.25
CA GLY A 402 -0.47 -5.03 24.88
C GLY A 402 -1.91 -4.75 24.41
N TYR A 403 -2.60 -5.73 23.79
CA TYR A 403 -4.01 -5.54 23.43
C TYR A 403 -4.84 -5.07 24.64
N PRO A 404 -5.76 -4.07 24.52
CA PRO A 404 -6.23 -3.44 23.25
C PRO A 404 -5.46 -2.17 22.83
N VAL A 405 -4.39 -1.79 23.54
CA VAL A 405 -3.73 -0.49 23.35
C VAL A 405 -3.29 -0.23 21.90
N PRO A 406 -2.57 -1.14 21.19
CA PRO A 406 -2.19 -0.88 19.79
C PRO A 406 -3.38 -0.69 18.87
N SER A 407 -4.47 -1.46 19.04
CA SER A 407 -5.69 -1.29 18.25
C SER A 407 -6.37 0.05 18.48
N LEU A 408 -6.37 0.54 19.72
CA LEU A 408 -6.93 1.86 20.06
C LEU A 408 -6.06 2.99 19.53
N VAL A 409 -4.75 2.88 19.66
CA VAL A 409 -3.80 3.86 19.10
C VAL A 409 -3.94 3.91 17.57
N ALA A 410 -3.97 2.76 16.90
CA ALA A 410 -4.21 2.70 15.47
C ALA A 410 -5.53 3.38 15.09
N LEU A 411 -6.62 3.08 15.81
CA LEU A 411 -7.93 3.69 15.57
C LEU A 411 -7.88 5.22 15.71
N ILE A 412 -7.28 5.73 16.79
CA ILE A 412 -7.18 7.17 17.05
C ILE A 412 -6.36 7.87 15.95
N LEU A 413 -5.21 7.31 15.60
CA LEU A 413 -4.35 7.90 14.57
C LEU A 413 -4.99 7.82 13.18
N TRP A 414 -5.68 6.73 12.83
CA TRP A 414 -6.43 6.66 11.59
C TRP A 414 -7.61 7.64 11.53
N LEU A 415 -8.30 7.88 12.65
CA LEU A 415 -9.34 8.91 12.74
C LEU A 415 -8.75 10.32 12.64
N LEU A 416 -7.57 10.58 13.24
CA LEU A 416 -6.84 11.84 13.06
C LEU A 416 -6.53 12.08 11.58
N VAL A 417 -5.97 11.10 10.88
CA VAL A 417 -5.69 11.16 9.45
C VAL A 417 -6.98 11.47 8.66
N LEU A 418 -8.06 10.74 8.94
CA LEU A 418 -9.34 10.92 8.25
C LEU A 418 -9.91 12.33 8.42
N VAL A 419 -9.91 12.85 9.65
CA VAL A 419 -10.44 14.19 9.94
C VAL A 419 -9.56 15.30 9.35
N SER A 420 -8.24 15.08 9.29
CA SER A 420 -7.29 16.04 8.73
C SER A 420 -7.32 16.14 7.20
N THR A 421 -7.87 15.15 6.50
CA THR A 421 -7.91 15.12 5.02
C THR A 421 -8.93 16.13 4.43
N GLY A 422 -9.91 16.56 5.23
CA GLY A 422 -10.93 17.51 4.78
C GLY A 422 -12.22 16.85 4.24
N ALA A 423 -13.29 17.61 4.29
CA ALA A 423 -14.65 17.10 4.07
C ALA A 423 -14.89 16.60 2.63
N THR A 424 -14.25 17.21 1.63
CA THR A 424 -14.45 16.87 0.22
C THR A 424 -14.00 15.44 -0.09
N ILE A 425 -12.75 15.09 0.28
CA ILE A 425 -12.18 13.77 -0.01
C ILE A 425 -12.82 12.70 0.87
N VAL A 426 -13.13 13.02 2.13
CA VAL A 426 -13.91 12.13 3.00
C VAL A 426 -15.29 11.88 2.42
N GLY A 427 -15.96 12.92 1.91
CA GLY A 427 -17.26 12.81 1.23
C GLY A 427 -17.22 11.90 0.00
N LEU A 428 -16.16 12.00 -0.81
CA LEU A 428 -15.93 11.09 -1.94
C LEU A 428 -15.73 9.64 -1.48
N GLY A 429 -14.95 9.41 -0.42
CA GLY A 429 -14.78 8.09 0.17
C GLY A 429 -16.09 7.48 0.68
N LEU A 430 -16.92 8.29 1.35
CA LEU A 430 -18.25 7.88 1.80
C LEU A 430 -19.20 7.60 0.62
N LEU A 431 -19.10 8.35 -0.45
CA LEU A 431 -19.85 8.09 -1.69
C LEU A 431 -19.44 6.74 -2.30
N VAL A 432 -18.15 6.45 -2.37
CA VAL A 432 -17.64 5.15 -2.84
C VAL A 432 -18.20 4.01 -1.97
N LEU A 433 -18.21 4.18 -0.64
CA LEU A 433 -18.81 3.22 0.29
C LEU A 433 -20.30 3.04 0.03
N ALA A 434 -21.06 4.13 -0.07
CA ALA A 434 -22.51 4.11 -0.29
C ALA A 434 -22.88 3.42 -1.63
N CYS A 435 -22.13 3.73 -2.70
CA CYS A 435 -22.29 3.06 -4.00
C CYS A 435 -22.00 1.55 -3.88
N GLY A 436 -20.95 1.18 -3.15
CA GLY A 436 -20.61 -0.22 -2.91
C GLY A 436 -21.69 -0.98 -2.14
N ILE A 437 -22.25 -0.37 -1.10
CA ILE A 437 -23.38 -0.93 -0.35
C ILE A 437 -24.62 -1.10 -1.26
N GLY A 438 -24.97 -0.05 -2.03
CA GLY A 438 -26.09 -0.11 -2.97
C GLY A 438 -25.94 -1.21 -4.01
N LEU A 439 -24.73 -1.33 -4.59
CA LEU A 439 -24.44 -2.35 -5.58
C LEU A 439 -24.46 -3.77 -4.99
N TYR A 440 -23.98 -3.93 -3.75
CA TYR A 440 -24.09 -5.19 -3.03
C TYR A 440 -25.55 -5.56 -2.78
N MET A 441 -26.37 -4.61 -2.29
CA MET A 441 -27.79 -4.86 -2.02
C MET A 441 -28.56 -5.25 -3.29
N LEU A 442 -28.29 -4.57 -4.41
CA LEU A 442 -28.85 -4.94 -5.70
C LEU A 442 -28.47 -6.37 -6.11
N ARG A 443 -27.17 -6.69 -6.03
CA ARG A 443 -26.68 -8.03 -6.33
C ARG A 443 -27.29 -9.08 -5.40
N ALA A 444 -27.29 -8.82 -4.10
CA ALA A 444 -27.82 -9.73 -3.08
C ALA A 444 -29.30 -10.05 -3.31
N ARG A 445 -30.10 -9.05 -3.74
CA ARG A 445 -31.49 -9.26 -4.12
C ARG A 445 -31.66 -10.12 -5.37
N LEU A 446 -30.79 -9.94 -6.36
CA LEU A 446 -30.85 -10.70 -7.62
C LEU A 446 -30.43 -12.17 -7.44
N VAL A 447 -29.47 -12.42 -6.54
CA VAL A 447 -28.92 -13.76 -6.30
C VAL A 447 -29.60 -14.49 -5.13
N GLY A 448 -30.46 -13.80 -4.37
CA GLY A 448 -31.12 -14.38 -3.18
C GLY A 448 -30.18 -14.58 -2.00
N GLU A 449 -29.17 -13.70 -1.83
CA GLU A 449 -28.23 -13.73 -0.71
C GLU A 449 -28.67 -12.82 0.44
N TRP A 450 -27.98 -12.95 1.61
CA TRP A 450 -28.18 -12.05 2.74
C TRP A 450 -28.08 -10.56 2.31
N PRO A 451 -28.99 -9.66 2.73
CA PRO A 451 -30.07 -9.84 3.71
C PRO A 451 -31.41 -10.35 3.12
N PHE A 452 -31.54 -10.58 1.82
CA PHE A 452 -32.80 -10.88 1.13
C PHE A 452 -33.12 -12.38 1.01
N GLY A 453 -32.20 -13.26 1.37
CA GLY A 453 -32.38 -14.69 1.32
C GLY A 453 -31.51 -15.43 2.34
N GLN A 454 -31.86 -16.69 2.62
CA GLN A 454 -30.94 -17.60 3.31
C GLN A 454 -29.90 -18.11 2.34
N PRO A 455 -28.65 -18.37 2.78
CA PRO A 455 -27.67 -18.98 1.90
C PRO A 455 -28.21 -20.32 1.46
N ILE A 456 -28.33 -20.53 0.14
CA ILE A 456 -28.60 -21.83 -0.45
C ILE A 456 -27.52 -22.74 0.07
N GLY A 457 -27.92 -23.78 0.82
CA GLY A 457 -27.07 -24.61 1.64
C GLY A 457 -25.84 -25.14 0.91
N GLY A 458 -24.71 -24.94 1.50
CA GLY A 458 -23.54 -25.76 1.36
C GLY A 458 -23.18 -26.33 2.74
N PRO A 459 -22.66 -27.56 2.81
CA PRO A 459 -22.35 -28.25 4.05
C PRO A 459 -21.39 -27.50 4.95
#